data_c827be9b09217f74aeab83dbfa45c69a
#
_entry.id   c827be9b09217f74aeab83dbfa45c69a
#
_cell.length_a   1.000
_cell.length_b   1.000
_cell.length_c   1.000
_cell.angle_alpha   90.00
_cell.angle_beta   90.00
_cell.angle_gamma   90.00
#
_symmetry.space_group_name_H-M   'P 1'
#
loop_
_entity.id
_entity.type
_entity.pdbx_description
1 polymer ?
#
loop_
_entity_poly.entity_id
_entity_poly.type
_entity_poly.pdbx_seq_one_letter_code
_entity_poly.pdbx_strand_id
1 'polypeptide(L)'
;MKRFLLALFFIVVSAGAYAQYRDVKLPEQPKQKGYRDYSTEDAGFWFAVEAEGGSSIMEHKKNMQYTNLLVTGGYRLNEYLRAGVGFGGRAYLHNEDVRDSDNKFVMPLFVNVRGNIVSASERDGVPFWSLNVGGITSEGFFASPTIGYSFGGLRNNFLIGLSYTVSSFKDKKKDDVVYSYFGLKLGYEF
;
A
#
# COMPACT_ATOMS: atom_id res chain seq x y z
N MET A 1 22.31 10.35 4.02
CA MET A 1 20.95 9.88 3.75
C MET A 1 20.90 8.52 3.05
N LYS A 2 21.58 8.28 1.90
CA LYS A 2 21.58 6.96 1.23
C LYS A 2 21.98 5.77 2.11
N ARG A 3 22.95 5.96 3.01
CA ARG A 3 23.41 4.90 3.94
C ARG A 3 22.41 4.57 5.04
N PHE A 4 21.58 5.52 5.43
CA PHE A 4 20.54 5.32 6.47
C PHE A 4 19.33 4.54 5.89
N LEU A 5 18.96 4.82 4.66
CA LEU A 5 17.90 4.07 3.93
C LEU A 5 18.30 2.61 3.69
N LEU A 6 19.56 2.36 3.37
CA LEU A 6 20.11 1.01 3.20
C LEU A 6 20.11 0.23 4.52
N ALA A 7 20.49 0.88 5.63
CA ALA A 7 20.44 0.27 6.95
C ALA A 7 19.02 -0.08 7.39
N LEU A 8 18.04 0.80 7.13
CA LEU A 8 16.62 0.56 7.43
C LEU A 8 16.08 -0.61 6.61
N PHE A 9 16.45 -0.70 5.34
CA PHE A 9 16.08 -1.82 4.46
C PHE A 9 16.62 -3.16 4.97
N PHE A 10 17.89 -3.19 5.41
CA PHE A 10 18.49 -4.40 5.98
C PHE A 10 17.85 -4.80 7.31
N ILE A 11 17.43 -3.85 8.15
CA ILE A 11 16.75 -4.15 9.43
C ILE A 11 15.38 -4.78 9.15
N VAL A 12 14.62 -4.28 8.18
CA VAL A 12 13.32 -4.84 7.81
C VAL A 12 13.45 -6.24 7.21
N VAL A 13 14.45 -6.46 6.35
CA VAL A 13 14.71 -7.77 5.73
C VAL A 13 15.19 -8.77 6.78
N SER A 14 16.07 -8.37 7.71
CA SER A 14 16.55 -9.26 8.78
C SER A 14 15.47 -9.61 9.79
N ALA A 15 14.56 -8.68 10.12
CA ALA A 15 13.42 -8.96 10.99
C ALA A 15 12.45 -9.97 10.36
N GLY A 16 12.23 -9.89 9.02
CA GLY A 16 11.46 -10.88 8.27
C GLY A 16 12.09 -12.26 8.26
N ALA A 17 13.42 -12.35 8.11
CA ALA A 17 14.15 -13.61 8.15
C ALA A 17 14.14 -14.27 9.53
N TYR A 18 14.17 -13.49 10.61
CA TYR A 18 14.08 -14.03 11.98
C TYR A 18 12.69 -14.59 12.31
N ALA A 19 11.64 -14.02 11.73
CA ALA A 19 10.27 -14.52 11.92
C ALA A 19 10.05 -15.91 11.28
N GLN A 20 10.74 -16.20 10.17
CA GLN A 20 10.68 -17.51 9.50
C GLN A 20 11.41 -18.64 10.28
N TYR A 21 12.38 -18.31 11.12
CA TYR A 21 13.20 -19.33 11.79
C TYR A 21 12.56 -19.93 13.06
N ARG A 22 11.35 -19.47 13.42
CA ARG A 22 10.66 -19.92 14.64
C ARG A 22 9.53 -20.91 14.39
N ASP A 23 9.48 -21.53 13.24
CA ASP A 23 8.63 -22.71 13.01
C ASP A 23 9.24 -23.93 13.73
N VAL A 24 9.05 -23.96 15.03
CA VAL A 24 9.13 -25.23 15.77
C VAL A 24 8.01 -26.08 15.19
N LYS A 25 8.37 -27.09 14.39
CA LYS A 25 7.44 -28.12 13.98
C LYS A 25 6.89 -28.77 15.25
N LEU A 26 5.73 -28.28 15.68
CA LEU A 26 4.95 -28.99 16.69
C LEU A 26 4.62 -30.38 16.14
N PRO A 27 4.64 -31.43 16.99
CA PRO A 27 4.24 -32.78 16.56
C PRO A 27 2.86 -32.68 15.89
N GLU A 28 2.71 -33.32 14.74
CA GLU A 28 1.46 -33.35 14.00
C GLU A 28 0.32 -33.75 14.93
N GLN A 29 -0.55 -32.82 15.24
CA GLN A 29 -1.75 -33.13 15.96
C GLN A 29 -2.62 -34.02 15.09
N PRO A 30 -3.27 -35.05 15.65
CA PRO A 30 -4.13 -35.92 14.89
C PRO A 30 -5.21 -35.06 14.20
N LYS A 31 -5.32 -35.20 12.87
CA LYS A 31 -6.28 -34.47 12.04
C LYS A 31 -7.68 -34.63 12.63
N GLN A 32 -8.14 -33.58 13.32
CA GLN A 32 -9.52 -33.53 13.77
C GLN A 32 -10.43 -33.46 12.53
N LYS A 33 -11.50 -34.28 12.50
CA LYS A 33 -12.55 -34.19 11.49
C LYS A 33 -13.15 -32.79 11.55
N GLY A 34 -12.82 -31.93 10.59
CA GLY A 34 -13.22 -30.52 10.57
C GLY A 34 -12.08 -29.54 10.28
N TYR A 35 -10.90 -30.06 9.93
CA TYR A 35 -9.80 -29.20 9.49
C TYR A 35 -10.22 -28.46 8.21
N ARG A 36 -10.45 -27.14 8.35
CA ARG A 36 -10.64 -26.25 7.22
C ARG A 36 -9.28 -26.07 6.54
N ASP A 37 -9.22 -26.39 5.27
CA ASP A 37 -8.04 -26.11 4.47
C ASP A 37 -8.05 -24.61 4.11
N TYR A 38 -7.41 -23.81 4.95
CA TYR A 38 -7.32 -22.36 4.76
C TYR A 38 -6.57 -21.96 3.50
N SER A 39 -5.83 -22.86 2.87
CA SER A 39 -5.15 -22.58 1.59
C SER A 39 -6.14 -22.40 0.44
N THR A 40 -7.26 -23.09 0.50
CA THR A 40 -8.34 -22.99 -0.50
C THR A 40 -9.35 -21.89 -0.17
N GLU A 41 -9.56 -21.58 1.12
CA GLU A 41 -10.48 -20.52 1.54
C GLU A 41 -9.87 -19.11 1.42
N ASP A 42 -8.58 -18.99 1.32
CA ASP A 42 -7.89 -17.70 1.18
C ASP A 42 -7.85 -17.21 -0.28
N ALA A 43 -8.27 -18.00 -1.24
CA ALA A 43 -8.44 -17.57 -2.64
C ALA A 43 -9.83 -16.97 -2.87
N GLY A 44 -9.94 -15.95 -3.71
CA GLY A 44 -11.22 -15.37 -4.09
C GLY A 44 -11.18 -13.87 -4.33
N PHE A 45 -12.35 -13.31 -4.56
CA PHE A 45 -12.48 -11.87 -4.71
C PHE A 45 -12.26 -11.15 -3.39
N TRP A 46 -11.63 -9.99 -3.47
CA TRP A 46 -11.43 -9.08 -2.36
C TRP A 46 -11.67 -7.63 -2.80
N PHE A 47 -12.05 -6.80 -1.86
CA PHE A 47 -12.25 -5.37 -2.03
C PHE A 47 -11.59 -4.61 -0.89
N ALA A 48 -11.10 -3.41 -1.17
CA ALA A 48 -10.57 -2.53 -0.15
C ALA A 48 -10.99 -1.08 -0.40
N VAL A 49 -11.22 -0.36 0.70
CA VAL A 49 -11.39 1.09 0.71
C VAL A 49 -10.27 1.66 1.56
N GLU A 50 -9.52 2.60 0.99
CA GLU A 50 -8.32 3.17 1.62
C GLU A 50 -8.38 4.70 1.58
N ALA A 51 -8.12 5.33 2.71
CA ALA A 51 -7.86 6.76 2.81
C ALA A 51 -6.36 6.97 3.02
N GLU A 52 -5.78 7.93 2.31
CA GLU A 52 -4.36 8.25 2.40
C GLU A 52 -4.18 9.76 2.47
N GLY A 53 -3.32 10.22 3.35
CA GLY A 53 -2.90 11.61 3.41
C GLY A 53 -1.38 11.70 3.36
N GLY A 54 -0.85 12.60 2.54
CA GLY A 54 0.58 12.75 2.35
C GLY A 54 1.04 14.17 2.13
N SER A 55 2.34 14.37 2.35
CA SER A 55 3.04 15.64 2.14
C SER A 55 4.31 15.43 1.33
N SER A 56 4.62 16.37 0.44
CA SER A 56 5.84 16.32 -0.36
C SER A 56 7.08 16.60 0.50
N ILE A 57 8.20 15.98 0.10
CA ILE A 57 9.50 16.10 0.76
C ILE A 57 10.47 16.78 -0.19
N MET A 58 10.20 18.00 -0.57
CA MET A 58 11.14 18.75 -1.39
C MET A 58 11.81 19.87 -0.60
N GLU A 59 13.12 19.99 -0.75
CA GLU A 59 13.99 20.97 -0.10
C GLU A 59 13.69 22.43 -0.51
N HIS A 60 12.88 22.67 -1.53
CA HIS A 60 12.64 24.00 -2.06
C HIS A 60 11.18 24.46 -1.88
N LYS A 61 10.86 24.98 -0.70
CA LYS A 61 9.74 25.91 -0.35
C LYS A 61 8.32 25.62 -0.86
N LYS A 62 8.06 24.47 -1.49
CA LYS A 62 6.76 24.18 -2.08
C LYS A 62 6.20 22.88 -1.46
N ASN A 63 5.62 23.00 -0.28
CA ASN A 63 4.91 21.91 0.36
C ASN A 63 3.60 21.66 -0.36
N MET A 64 3.51 20.52 -1.03
CA MET A 64 2.27 20.04 -1.62
C MET A 64 1.70 18.93 -0.73
N GLN A 65 0.47 19.11 -0.29
CA GLN A 65 -0.26 18.12 0.53
C GLN A 65 -1.40 17.57 -0.28
N TYR A 66 -1.66 16.29 -0.11
CA TYR A 66 -2.80 15.63 -0.75
C TYR A 66 -3.53 14.70 0.21
N THR A 67 -4.76 14.44 -0.11
CA THR A 67 -5.55 13.35 0.46
C THR A 67 -6.16 12.52 -0.66
N ASN A 68 -6.14 11.18 -0.49
CA ASN A 68 -6.73 10.22 -1.41
C ASN A 68 -7.86 9.45 -0.72
N LEU A 69 -8.90 9.14 -1.48
CA LEU A 69 -9.83 8.08 -1.17
C LEU A 69 -9.79 7.08 -2.32
N LEU A 70 -9.37 5.86 -2.06
CA LEU A 70 -9.11 4.83 -3.05
C LEU A 70 -10.02 3.63 -2.82
N VAL A 71 -10.52 3.06 -3.90
CA VAL A 71 -11.26 1.79 -3.90
C VAL A 71 -10.51 0.83 -4.80
N THR A 72 -10.26 -0.37 -4.30
CA THR A 72 -9.54 -1.42 -5.02
C THR A 72 -10.37 -2.69 -4.99
N GLY A 73 -10.43 -3.39 -6.11
CA GLY A 73 -11.05 -4.72 -6.21
C GLY A 73 -10.16 -5.64 -7.02
N GLY A 74 -10.15 -6.91 -6.67
CA GLY A 74 -9.27 -7.86 -7.33
C GLY A 74 -9.48 -9.29 -6.90
N TYR A 75 -8.47 -10.10 -7.18
CA TYR A 75 -8.46 -11.52 -6.85
C TYR A 75 -7.28 -11.83 -5.93
N ARG A 76 -7.56 -12.55 -4.87
CA ARG A 76 -6.61 -13.10 -3.92
C ARG A 76 -6.19 -14.47 -4.41
N LEU A 77 -4.92 -14.63 -4.73
CA LEU A 77 -4.33 -15.92 -5.16
C LEU A 77 -4.02 -16.80 -3.95
N ASN A 78 -3.52 -16.17 -2.90
CA ASN A 78 -3.24 -16.78 -1.59
C ASN A 78 -3.06 -15.64 -0.56
N GLU A 79 -2.75 -15.99 0.69
CA GLU A 79 -2.55 -14.99 1.75
C GLU A 79 -1.36 -14.04 1.49
N TYR A 80 -0.36 -14.46 0.70
CA TYR A 80 0.86 -13.71 0.41
C TYR A 80 0.78 -12.85 -0.85
N LEU A 81 -0.21 -13.10 -1.73
CA LEU A 81 -0.33 -12.40 -2.99
C LEU A 81 -1.77 -12.18 -3.42
N ARG A 82 -2.09 -10.93 -3.64
CA ARG A 82 -3.37 -10.45 -4.18
C ARG A 82 -3.07 -9.41 -5.26
N ALA A 83 -3.84 -9.42 -6.31
CA ALA A 83 -3.74 -8.46 -7.39
C ALA A 83 -5.11 -7.89 -7.72
N GLY A 84 -5.15 -6.63 -8.09
CA GLY A 84 -6.41 -5.95 -8.41
C GLY A 84 -6.21 -4.68 -9.19
N VAL A 85 -7.32 -4.05 -9.47
CA VAL A 85 -7.39 -2.72 -10.09
C VAL A 85 -8.13 -1.78 -9.16
N GLY A 86 -7.75 -0.52 -9.17
CA GLY A 86 -8.36 0.46 -8.30
C GLY A 86 -8.50 1.82 -8.98
N PHE A 87 -9.40 2.58 -8.42
CA PHE A 87 -9.61 3.98 -8.77
C PHE A 87 -9.94 4.78 -7.52
N GLY A 88 -9.97 6.09 -7.64
CA GLY A 88 -10.34 6.92 -6.50
C GLY A 88 -10.34 8.40 -6.82
N GLY A 89 -10.36 9.20 -5.76
CA GLY A 89 -10.23 10.64 -5.82
C GLY A 89 -9.02 11.11 -5.03
N ARG A 90 -8.27 12.01 -5.61
CA ARG A 90 -7.18 12.75 -4.95
C ARG A 90 -7.53 14.21 -4.88
N ALA A 91 -7.47 14.79 -3.69
CA ALA A 91 -7.60 16.23 -3.48
C ALA A 91 -6.27 16.81 -3.02
N TYR A 92 -5.85 17.91 -3.64
CA TYR A 92 -4.67 18.66 -3.21
C TYR A 92 -5.10 19.79 -2.30
N LEU A 93 -4.55 19.81 -1.09
CA LEU A 93 -4.89 20.79 -0.05
C LEU A 93 -4.07 22.07 -0.18
N HIS A 94 -2.84 21.95 -0.69
CA HIS A 94 -1.92 23.08 -0.86
C HIS A 94 -1.09 22.86 -2.13
N ASN A 95 -1.44 23.55 -3.22
CA ASN A 95 -0.83 23.33 -4.54
C ASN A 95 -0.72 24.57 -5.44
N GLU A 96 -1.19 25.74 -4.98
CA GLU A 96 -1.39 26.91 -5.84
C GLU A 96 -0.11 27.45 -6.51
N ASP A 97 1.05 27.15 -5.92
CA ASP A 97 2.35 27.60 -6.44
C ASP A 97 3.10 26.55 -7.27
N VAL A 98 2.58 25.32 -7.36
CA VAL A 98 3.34 24.18 -7.88
C VAL A 98 2.78 23.64 -9.18
N ARG A 99 1.46 23.54 -9.31
CA ARG A 99 0.80 22.90 -10.46
C ARG A 99 0.30 23.93 -11.48
N ASP A 100 0.39 23.54 -12.75
CA ASP A 100 -0.21 24.33 -13.86
C ASP A 100 -1.74 24.21 -13.91
N SER A 101 -2.29 23.13 -13.31
CA SER A 101 -3.71 22.88 -13.29
C SER A 101 -4.38 23.48 -12.05
N ASP A 102 -5.41 24.27 -12.25
CA ASP A 102 -6.28 24.79 -11.19
C ASP A 102 -7.19 23.69 -10.57
N ASN A 103 -7.17 22.50 -11.16
CA ASN A 103 -7.95 21.36 -10.66
C ASN A 103 -7.39 20.85 -9.34
N LYS A 104 -8.09 21.16 -8.25
CA LYS A 104 -7.75 20.66 -6.90
C LYS A 104 -8.09 19.17 -6.74
N PHE A 105 -8.94 18.62 -7.62
CA PHE A 105 -9.39 17.24 -7.57
C PHE A 105 -9.01 16.49 -8.85
N VAL A 106 -8.39 15.33 -8.69
CA VAL A 106 -7.98 14.45 -9.80
C VAL A 106 -8.32 12.99 -9.46
N MET A 107 -8.40 12.14 -10.48
CA MET A 107 -8.78 10.75 -10.32
C MET A 107 -7.59 9.84 -10.66
N PRO A 108 -7.01 9.13 -9.67
CA PRO A 108 -6.06 8.06 -9.91
C PRO A 108 -6.76 6.79 -10.41
N LEU A 109 -6.15 6.13 -11.39
CA LEU A 109 -6.51 4.81 -11.88
C LEU A 109 -5.24 3.94 -11.83
N PHE A 110 -5.31 2.75 -11.20
CA PHE A 110 -4.12 1.99 -10.91
C PHE A 110 -4.33 0.48 -10.86
N VAL A 111 -3.25 -0.25 -11.03
CA VAL A 111 -3.13 -1.66 -10.66
C VAL A 111 -2.54 -1.72 -9.26
N ASN A 112 -3.07 -2.60 -8.44
CA ASN A 112 -2.60 -2.86 -7.09
C ASN A 112 -2.08 -4.30 -7.01
N VAL A 113 -0.92 -4.45 -6.39
CA VAL A 113 -0.40 -5.74 -5.94
C VAL A 113 -0.08 -5.61 -4.46
N ARG A 114 -0.58 -6.56 -3.65
CA ARG A 114 -0.34 -6.57 -2.20
C ARG A 114 -0.22 -7.96 -1.67
N GLY A 115 0.35 -8.09 -0.48
CA GLY A 115 0.47 -9.36 0.20
C GLY A 115 0.91 -9.23 1.65
N ASN A 116 0.68 -10.30 2.40
CA ASN A 116 1.19 -10.41 3.76
C ASN A 116 2.65 -10.81 3.73
N ILE A 117 3.43 -10.35 4.71
CA ILE A 117 4.84 -10.74 4.85
C ILE A 117 4.96 -12.06 5.60
N VAL A 118 4.00 -12.34 6.49
CA VAL A 118 3.90 -13.58 7.27
C VAL A 118 2.47 -14.11 7.19
N SER A 119 2.26 -15.40 7.52
CA SER A 119 0.94 -16.01 7.53
C SER A 119 0.01 -15.35 8.55
N ALA A 120 -1.25 -15.14 8.12
CA ALA A 120 -2.33 -14.62 8.94
C ALA A 120 -3.20 -15.70 9.58
N SER A 121 -2.96 -16.99 9.29
CA SER A 121 -3.85 -18.09 9.68
C SER A 121 -4.03 -18.29 11.19
N GLU A 122 -3.06 -17.84 11.99
CA GLU A 122 -3.08 -17.97 13.45
C GLU A 122 -2.81 -16.66 14.18
N ARG A 123 -3.00 -15.53 13.51
CA ARG A 123 -2.64 -14.21 14.04
C ARG A 123 -3.75 -13.20 13.82
N ASP A 124 -4.00 -12.38 14.84
CA ASP A 124 -4.95 -11.27 14.78
C ASP A 124 -4.44 -10.07 13.97
N GLY A 125 -3.22 -10.17 13.45
CA GLY A 125 -2.66 -9.16 12.57
C GLY A 125 -1.27 -9.53 12.06
N VAL A 126 -0.96 -9.01 10.87
CA VAL A 126 0.29 -9.31 10.17
C VAL A 126 0.83 -8.08 9.44
N PRO A 127 2.16 -7.97 9.30
CA PRO A 127 2.74 -6.96 8.43
C PRO A 127 2.40 -7.27 6.97
N PHE A 128 2.07 -6.21 6.21
CA PHE A 128 1.77 -6.32 4.78
C PHE A 128 2.59 -5.33 3.96
N TRP A 129 2.69 -5.62 2.68
CA TRP A 129 3.20 -4.71 1.67
C TRP A 129 2.16 -4.50 0.57
N SER A 130 2.19 -3.35 -0.08
CA SER A 130 1.31 -3.03 -1.20
C SER A 130 2.02 -2.10 -2.16
N LEU A 131 1.72 -2.23 -3.44
CA LEU A 131 2.23 -1.37 -4.50
C LEU A 131 1.07 -0.97 -5.41
N ASN A 132 0.80 0.33 -5.51
CA ASN A 132 -0.09 0.91 -6.49
C ASN A 132 0.73 1.51 -7.62
N VAL A 133 0.41 1.18 -8.87
CA VAL A 133 1.07 1.71 -10.06
C VAL A 133 0.02 2.09 -11.08
N GLY A 134 0.06 3.32 -11.56
CA GLY A 134 -0.96 3.77 -12.51
C GLY A 134 -0.78 5.18 -13.02
N GLY A 135 -1.88 5.78 -13.43
CA GLY A 135 -1.96 7.15 -13.91
C GLY A 135 -2.96 7.98 -13.13
N ILE A 136 -2.76 9.27 -13.15
CA ILE A 136 -3.67 10.26 -12.56
C ILE A 136 -4.22 11.11 -13.70
N THR A 137 -5.54 11.27 -13.74
CA THR A 137 -6.21 12.08 -14.77
C THR A 137 -5.63 13.50 -14.79
N SER A 138 -5.29 14.01 -15.96
CA SER A 138 -4.67 15.33 -16.18
C SER A 138 -3.26 15.51 -15.58
N GLU A 139 -2.68 14.44 -15.09
CA GLU A 139 -1.30 14.38 -14.59
C GLU A 139 -0.52 13.32 -15.38
N GLY A 140 0.36 12.63 -14.76
CA GLY A 140 1.14 11.59 -15.37
C GLY A 140 1.04 10.28 -14.62
N PHE A 141 2.12 9.58 -14.64
CA PHE A 141 2.31 8.31 -13.95
C PHE A 141 2.47 8.50 -12.44
N PHE A 142 1.99 7.54 -11.67
CA PHE A 142 2.33 7.46 -10.25
C PHE A 142 2.64 6.02 -9.83
N ALA A 143 3.48 5.91 -8.80
CA ALA A 143 3.77 4.67 -8.10
C ALA A 143 3.76 4.93 -6.59
N SER A 144 3.09 4.07 -5.84
CA SER A 144 2.92 4.23 -4.39
C SER A 144 3.16 2.89 -3.67
N PRO A 145 4.42 2.53 -3.37
CA PRO A 145 4.71 1.47 -2.42
C PRO A 145 4.24 1.83 -1.01
N THR A 146 3.71 0.86 -0.30
CA THR A 146 3.23 0.97 1.07
C THR A 146 3.72 -0.22 1.88
N ILE A 147 4.13 0.03 3.12
CA ILE A 147 4.40 -1.00 4.12
C ILE A 147 3.54 -0.68 5.34
N GLY A 148 2.93 -1.69 5.93
CA GLY A 148 2.03 -1.47 7.05
C GLY A 148 1.72 -2.72 7.83
N TYR A 149 0.70 -2.60 8.66
CA TYR A 149 0.18 -3.67 9.48
C TYR A 149 -1.32 -3.84 9.23
N SER A 150 -1.74 -5.08 9.05
CA SER A 150 -3.12 -5.50 8.85
C SER A 150 -3.62 -6.12 10.12
N PHE A 151 -4.73 -5.62 10.64
CA PHE A 151 -5.41 -6.13 11.85
C PHE A 151 -6.69 -6.84 11.42
N GLY A 152 -6.87 -8.06 11.86
CA GLY A 152 -7.99 -8.93 11.51
C GLY A 152 -7.51 -10.32 11.16
N GLY A 153 -8.41 -11.15 10.67
CA GLY A 153 -8.10 -12.52 10.28
C GLY A 153 -7.73 -12.65 8.80
N LEU A 154 -8.17 -13.73 8.20
CA LEU A 154 -7.97 -13.97 6.76
C LEU A 154 -8.78 -13.02 5.88
N ARG A 155 -9.93 -12.54 6.38
CA ARG A 155 -10.82 -11.57 5.72
C ARG A 155 -11.25 -10.51 6.72
N ASN A 156 -11.71 -9.38 6.23
CA ASN A 156 -12.18 -8.24 7.04
C ASN A 156 -11.05 -7.63 7.88
N ASN A 157 -10.10 -7.02 7.20
CA ASN A 157 -8.90 -6.49 7.82
C ASN A 157 -8.92 -4.96 7.85
N PHE A 158 -8.56 -4.40 8.99
CA PHE A 158 -8.19 -2.99 9.09
C PHE A 158 -6.71 -2.82 8.76
N LEU A 159 -6.39 -1.88 7.90
CA LEU A 159 -5.05 -1.63 7.39
C LEU A 159 -4.54 -0.28 7.89
N ILE A 160 -3.31 -0.25 8.40
CA ILE A 160 -2.57 0.98 8.67
C ILE A 160 -1.18 0.86 8.05
N GLY A 161 -0.74 1.88 7.31
CA GLY A 161 0.55 1.80 6.61
C GLY A 161 1.16 3.15 6.33
N LEU A 162 2.45 3.12 6.05
CA LEU A 162 3.23 4.24 5.54
C LEU A 162 3.42 4.05 4.04
N SER A 163 3.06 5.05 3.27
CA SER A 163 3.23 5.07 1.81
C SER A 163 4.33 6.05 1.39
N TYR A 164 5.05 5.69 0.34
CA TYR A 164 5.95 6.57 -0.37
C TYR A 164 5.46 6.69 -1.81
N THR A 165 4.89 7.83 -2.16
CA THR A 165 4.29 8.03 -3.48
C THR A 165 5.21 8.88 -4.34
N VAL A 166 5.49 8.39 -5.53
CA VAL A 166 6.19 9.13 -6.60
C VAL A 166 5.17 9.41 -7.68
N SER A 167 5.01 10.67 -8.07
CA SER A 167 4.12 11.05 -9.17
C SER A 167 4.76 12.08 -10.08
N SER A 168 4.51 11.96 -11.38
CA SER A 168 4.91 12.93 -12.37
C SER A 168 3.72 13.80 -12.78
N PHE A 169 3.94 15.11 -12.90
CA PHE A 169 2.96 16.05 -13.44
C PHE A 169 3.67 17.24 -14.09
N LYS A 170 2.91 18.00 -14.85
CA LYS A 170 3.43 19.23 -15.48
C LYS A 170 3.40 20.38 -14.49
N ASP A 171 4.56 21.00 -14.28
CA ASP A 171 4.67 22.25 -13.53
C ASP A 171 4.10 23.42 -14.34
N LYS A 172 3.88 24.58 -13.69
CA LYS A 172 3.46 25.85 -14.31
C LYS A 172 4.36 26.27 -15.49
N LYS A 173 5.60 25.82 -15.53
CA LYS A 173 6.54 26.03 -16.63
C LYS A 173 6.38 25.01 -17.78
N LYS A 174 5.41 24.08 -17.68
CA LYS A 174 5.17 22.96 -18.60
C LYS A 174 6.31 21.93 -18.67
N ASP A 175 7.21 21.94 -17.70
CA ASP A 175 8.23 20.92 -17.55
C ASP A 175 7.64 19.72 -16.80
N ASP A 176 8.05 18.52 -17.20
CA ASP A 176 7.68 17.28 -16.50
C ASP A 176 8.51 17.20 -15.20
N VAL A 177 7.83 17.28 -14.07
CA VAL A 177 8.46 17.25 -12.75
C VAL A 177 7.98 16.03 -11.97
N VAL A 178 8.92 15.38 -11.30
CA VAL A 178 8.64 14.22 -10.46
C VAL A 178 8.66 14.66 -8.99
N TYR A 179 7.55 14.41 -8.31
CA TYR A 179 7.39 14.69 -6.89
C TYR A 179 7.31 13.42 -6.07
N SER A 180 7.91 13.49 -4.90
CA SER A 180 7.90 12.42 -3.92
C SER A 180 7.15 12.85 -2.67
N TYR A 181 6.30 11.95 -2.16
CA TYR A 181 5.47 12.20 -0.98
C TYR A 181 5.63 11.08 0.02
N PHE A 182 5.62 11.40 1.30
CA PHE A 182 5.34 10.45 2.36
C PHE A 182 3.92 10.61 2.85
N GLY A 183 3.24 9.49 3.04
CA GLY A 183 1.84 9.47 3.46
C GLY A 183 1.56 8.41 4.51
N LEU A 184 0.48 8.66 5.24
CA LEU A 184 -0.18 7.68 6.11
C LEU A 184 -1.40 7.15 5.37
N LYS A 185 -1.53 5.83 5.35
CA LYS A 185 -2.66 5.12 4.73
C LYS A 185 -3.43 4.36 5.79
N LEU A 186 -4.74 4.53 5.78
CA LEU A 186 -5.71 3.79 6.56
C LEU A 186 -6.67 3.10 5.62
N GLY A 187 -7.06 1.87 5.89
CA GLY A 187 -7.95 1.14 5.01
C GLY A 187 -8.72 0.04 5.69
N TYR A 188 -9.72 -0.44 4.96
CA TYR A 188 -10.47 -1.63 5.32
C TYR A 188 -10.60 -2.53 4.11
N GLU A 189 -10.27 -3.80 4.30
CA GLU A 189 -10.32 -4.85 3.29
C GLU A 189 -11.37 -5.89 3.67
N PHE A 190 -12.17 -6.27 2.67
CA PHE A 190 -13.25 -7.29 2.78
C PHE A 190 -12.86 -8.60 2.13
#